data_90b8dc5dcc15ba82fc01df0746ed68d7
#
_entry.id   90b8dc5dcc15ba82fc01df0746ed68d7
#
_cell.length_a   1.000
_cell.length_b   1.000
_cell.length_c   1.000
_cell.angle_alpha   90.00
_cell.angle_beta   90.00
_cell.angle_gamma   90.00
#
_symmetry.space_group_name_H-M   'P 1'
#
loop_
_entity.id
_entity.type
_entity.pdbx_description
1 polymer ?
#
loop_
_entity_poly.entity_id
_entity_poly.type
_entity_poly.pdbx_seq_one_letter_code
_entity_poly.pdbx_strand_id
1 'polypeptide(L)'
;MEEETSALLKVEVLPADATDRFVTWSTDHPEILMVDGGYLKALRAGEAVVNAVAGEKKATCTVTVRVPDAAVDMGLSVLWARCNLGAERPGDPGKYFSWGETVPKEQYTAFTYRHWMSVEGNHHYTKYYDGHYGDEYWMGNGELDRKKRLDPGDDAAFVLLGEGWRMPTGEEMQELRDAMNDGSRYSRYWTSSDGHPGLKVTRIETGASIFLPAAGIHSCLPLEETSSLVDVDHVGRYWTSDLYYTSPQFASTLQFGIDKDGQLRLPLVLDGTSRYFGLPIRPVKAK
;
A
#
# COMPACT_ATOMS: atom_id res chain seq x y z
N MET A 1 -3.64 5.26 21.17
CA MET A 1 -4.88 4.98 20.44
C MET A 1 -4.50 4.29 19.13
N GLU A 2 -5.35 3.45 18.60
CA GLU A 2 -5.23 2.94 17.25
C GLU A 2 -5.75 3.98 16.26
N GLU A 3 -5.22 4.00 15.03
CA GLU A 3 -5.69 4.85 13.95
C GLU A 3 -7.20 4.60 13.72
N GLU A 4 -7.97 5.66 13.43
CA GLU A 4 -9.43 5.66 13.30
C GLU A 4 -10.24 5.31 14.55
N THR A 5 -9.61 5.10 15.70
CA THR A 5 -10.33 4.97 16.94
C THR A 5 -10.63 6.35 17.57
N SER A 6 -11.65 6.38 18.43
CA SER A 6 -11.99 7.57 19.20
C SER A 6 -11.83 7.28 20.69
N ALA A 7 -11.52 8.32 21.46
CA ALA A 7 -11.46 8.28 22.90
C ALA A 7 -11.97 9.60 23.49
N LEU A 8 -12.29 9.59 24.78
CA LEU A 8 -12.68 10.78 25.51
C LEU A 8 -11.68 11.04 26.62
N LEU A 9 -10.99 12.18 26.55
CA LEU A 9 -10.23 12.71 27.67
C LEU A 9 -11.18 13.42 28.65
N LYS A 10 -11.03 13.11 29.91
CA LYS A 10 -11.71 13.82 31.00
C LYS A 10 -10.74 14.80 31.66
N VAL A 11 -11.18 16.00 31.84
CA VAL A 11 -10.45 17.03 32.62
C VAL A 11 -11.34 17.51 33.78
N GLU A 12 -10.73 17.77 34.89
CA GLU A 12 -11.39 18.33 36.06
C GLU A 12 -10.77 19.71 36.37
N VAL A 13 -11.61 20.72 36.49
CA VAL A 13 -11.19 22.07 36.90
C VAL A 13 -11.43 22.23 38.38
N LEU A 14 -10.37 22.48 39.12
CA LEU A 14 -10.39 22.68 40.56
C LEU A 14 -10.02 24.14 40.93
N PRO A 15 -10.60 24.70 42.01
CA PRO A 15 -11.58 24.08 42.89
C PRO A 15 -12.97 23.96 42.24
N ALA A 16 -13.85 23.13 42.82
CA ALA A 16 -15.17 22.83 42.24
C ALA A 16 -16.09 24.06 42.15
N ASP A 17 -15.83 25.11 42.90
CA ASP A 17 -16.51 26.40 42.92
C ASP A 17 -15.84 27.48 42.06
N ALA A 18 -14.89 27.11 41.21
CA ALA A 18 -14.28 28.04 40.26
C ALA A 18 -15.35 28.69 39.36
N THR A 19 -15.28 30.02 39.22
CA THR A 19 -16.26 30.83 38.46
C THR A 19 -16.17 30.63 36.94
N ASP A 20 -14.98 30.30 36.44
CA ASP A 20 -14.76 29.91 35.04
C ASP A 20 -14.22 28.49 34.95
N ARG A 21 -15.01 27.60 34.38
CA ARG A 21 -14.70 26.20 34.20
C ARG A 21 -14.64 25.80 32.71
N PHE A 22 -14.67 26.79 31.84
CA PHE A 22 -14.58 26.54 30.40
C PHE A 22 -13.18 26.03 30.03
N VAL A 23 -13.12 24.92 29.31
CA VAL A 23 -11.87 24.29 28.86
C VAL A 23 -11.76 24.38 27.38
N THR A 24 -10.67 24.99 26.89
CA THR A 24 -10.30 25.02 25.50
C THR A 24 -9.34 23.87 25.21
N TRP A 25 -9.61 23.13 24.15
CA TRP A 25 -8.82 21.99 23.73
C TRP A 25 -8.06 22.28 22.45
N SER A 26 -6.83 21.80 22.34
CA SER A 26 -6.02 21.88 21.13
C SER A 26 -5.02 20.73 21.06
N THR A 27 -4.47 20.49 19.88
CA THR A 27 -3.36 19.55 19.68
C THR A 27 -2.24 20.25 18.90
N ASP A 28 -1.00 19.83 19.12
CA ASP A 28 0.16 20.32 18.38
C ASP A 28 0.30 19.64 17.00
N HIS A 29 -0.35 18.46 16.80
CA HIS A 29 -0.34 17.69 15.57
C HIS A 29 -1.76 17.34 15.09
N PRO A 30 -2.51 18.31 14.51
CA PRO A 30 -3.88 18.10 14.06
C PRO A 30 -3.99 17.10 12.89
N GLU A 31 -2.90 16.83 12.18
CA GLU A 31 -2.80 15.81 11.13
C GLU A 31 -2.69 14.37 11.69
N ILE A 32 -2.29 14.23 12.96
CA ILE A 32 -2.18 12.94 13.67
C ILE A 32 -3.45 12.69 14.51
N LEU A 33 -3.92 13.71 15.20
CA LEU A 33 -5.00 13.61 16.17
C LEU A 33 -5.90 14.83 16.12
N MET A 34 -7.17 14.64 15.85
CA MET A 34 -8.19 15.68 16.03
C MET A 34 -8.68 15.66 17.49
N VAL A 35 -8.88 16.85 18.07
CA VAL A 35 -9.49 17.01 19.40
C VAL A 35 -10.64 18.02 19.34
N ASP A 36 -11.80 17.66 19.91
CA ASP A 36 -12.96 18.52 20.03
C ASP A 36 -13.69 18.21 21.35
N GLY A 37 -13.80 19.21 22.24
CA GLY A 37 -14.46 19.05 23.55
C GLY A 37 -13.94 17.91 24.41
N GLY A 38 -12.67 17.50 24.22
CA GLY A 38 -12.05 16.34 24.87
C GLY A 38 -12.26 15.02 24.11
N TYR A 39 -13.11 14.98 23.09
CA TYR A 39 -13.17 13.86 22.17
C TYR A 39 -11.96 13.86 21.26
N LEU A 40 -11.30 12.72 21.21
CA LEU A 40 -10.16 12.47 20.34
C LEU A 40 -10.58 11.60 19.16
N LYS A 41 -10.12 11.94 17.97
CA LYS A 41 -10.18 11.08 16.81
C LYS A 41 -8.78 10.90 16.25
N ALA A 42 -8.30 9.68 16.25
CA ALA A 42 -7.02 9.33 15.65
C ALA A 42 -7.12 9.38 14.11
N LEU A 43 -6.21 10.09 13.46
CA LEU A 43 -6.21 10.30 12.01
C LEU A 43 -5.03 9.60 11.32
N ARG A 44 -3.87 9.55 12.00
CA ARG A 44 -2.63 9.00 11.46
C ARG A 44 -1.74 8.53 12.61
N ALA A 45 -0.93 7.50 12.36
CA ALA A 45 0.10 7.08 13.31
C ALA A 45 1.09 8.19 13.62
N GLY A 46 1.48 8.30 14.88
CA GLY A 46 2.41 9.31 15.37
C GLY A 46 2.15 9.66 16.83
N GLU A 47 2.85 10.67 17.32
CA GLU A 47 2.70 11.18 18.67
C GLU A 47 2.17 12.62 18.60
N ALA A 48 1.18 12.94 19.43
CA ALA A 48 0.59 14.26 19.52
C ALA A 48 0.36 14.65 20.99
N VAL A 49 0.55 15.92 21.32
CA VAL A 49 0.26 16.46 22.64
C VAL A 49 -1.08 17.19 22.59
N VAL A 50 -2.02 16.72 23.40
CA VAL A 50 -3.30 17.38 23.62
C VAL A 50 -3.14 18.35 24.78
N ASN A 51 -3.61 19.58 24.58
CA ASN A 51 -3.63 20.66 25.57
C ASN A 51 -5.06 20.92 25.99
N ALA A 52 -5.28 21.00 27.30
CA ALA A 52 -6.50 21.49 27.94
C ALA A 52 -6.18 22.77 28.72
N VAL A 53 -6.82 23.88 28.39
CA VAL A 53 -6.56 25.19 29.01
C VAL A 53 -7.84 25.71 29.60
N ALA A 54 -7.78 26.09 30.92
CA ALA A 54 -8.84 26.75 31.66
C ALA A 54 -8.27 28.03 32.32
N GLY A 55 -8.66 29.20 31.82
CA GLY A 55 -8.03 30.46 32.20
C GLY A 55 -6.52 30.44 31.98
N GLU A 56 -5.74 30.67 33.03
CA GLU A 56 -4.26 30.63 32.98
C GLU A 56 -3.67 29.23 33.25
N LYS A 57 -4.50 28.25 33.52
CA LYS A 57 -4.06 26.88 33.85
C LYS A 57 -4.06 26.00 32.62
N LYS A 58 -3.02 25.19 32.48
CA LYS A 58 -2.81 24.27 31.36
C LYS A 58 -2.52 22.87 31.88
N ALA A 59 -3.18 21.88 31.31
CA ALA A 59 -2.84 20.47 31.44
C ALA A 59 -2.50 19.89 30.05
N THR A 60 -1.62 18.91 29.99
CA THR A 60 -1.22 18.25 28.75
C THR A 60 -1.34 16.74 28.87
N CYS A 61 -1.64 16.09 27.76
CA CYS A 61 -1.67 14.64 27.65
C CYS A 61 -0.99 14.25 26.33
N THR A 62 0.08 13.45 26.39
CA THR A 62 0.69 12.86 25.20
C THR A 62 -0.14 11.66 24.76
N VAL A 63 -0.54 11.67 23.51
CA VAL A 63 -1.32 10.59 22.86
C VAL A 63 -0.48 9.99 21.77
N THR A 64 -0.13 8.71 21.89
CA THR A 64 0.49 7.94 20.81
C THR A 64 -0.62 7.25 20.01
N VAL A 65 -0.76 7.63 18.75
CA VAL A 65 -1.59 6.92 17.79
C VAL A 65 -0.73 5.84 17.14
N ARG A 66 -1.18 4.61 17.22
CA ARG A 66 -0.50 3.47 16.58
C ARG A 66 -1.38 2.96 15.46
N VAL A 67 -0.78 2.63 14.31
CA VAL A 67 -1.44 1.69 13.40
C VAL A 67 -1.59 0.39 14.20
N PRO A 68 -2.80 -0.22 14.28
CA PRO A 68 -2.94 -1.57 14.81
C PRO A 68 -1.85 -2.43 14.18
N ASP A 69 -1.31 -3.39 14.93
CA ASP A 69 -0.19 -4.21 14.46
C ASP A 69 -0.59 -4.88 13.12
N ALA A 70 -0.34 -4.10 12.07
CA ALA A 70 -0.97 -4.24 10.76
C ALA A 70 -0.28 -5.36 9.96
N ALA A 71 0.60 -6.12 10.64
CA ALA A 71 1.39 -7.18 10.05
C ALA A 71 0.85 -8.56 10.48
N VAL A 72 0.65 -9.42 9.48
CA VAL A 72 0.15 -10.77 9.64
C VAL A 72 1.27 -11.77 9.38
N ASP A 73 1.56 -12.64 10.34
CA ASP A 73 2.48 -13.76 10.16
C ASP A 73 1.79 -14.93 9.46
N MET A 74 1.97 -14.97 8.16
CA MET A 74 1.48 -16.09 7.35
C MET A 74 2.36 -17.34 7.43
N GLY A 75 3.43 -17.34 8.27
CA GLY A 75 4.41 -18.45 8.34
C GLY A 75 5.39 -18.46 7.16
N LEU A 76 5.49 -17.35 6.43
CA LEU A 76 6.38 -17.10 5.31
C LEU A 76 7.63 -16.33 5.77
N SER A 77 8.54 -16.01 4.86
CA SER A 77 9.81 -15.34 5.19
C SER A 77 9.61 -13.94 5.78
N VAL A 78 8.53 -13.25 5.42
CA VAL A 78 8.18 -11.89 5.86
C VAL A 78 6.80 -11.85 6.51
N LEU A 79 6.51 -10.74 7.20
CA LEU A 79 5.18 -10.39 7.65
C LEU A 79 4.47 -9.59 6.55
N TRP A 80 3.18 -9.87 6.34
CA TRP A 80 2.35 -9.22 5.32
C TRP A 80 1.46 -8.15 5.95
N ALA A 81 1.34 -6.99 5.31
CA ALA A 81 0.39 -5.98 5.75
C ALA A 81 -1.05 -6.53 5.71
N ARG A 82 -1.85 -6.12 6.68
CA ARG A 82 -3.27 -6.48 6.74
C ARG A 82 -4.05 -5.88 5.57
N CYS A 83 -3.71 -4.65 5.17
CA CYS A 83 -4.38 -3.87 4.12
C CYS A 83 -3.44 -3.55 2.96
N ASN A 84 -3.99 -3.19 1.82
CA ASN A 84 -3.24 -2.57 0.73
C ASN A 84 -2.71 -1.20 1.14
N LEU A 85 -1.66 -0.72 0.50
CA LEU A 85 -1.10 0.60 0.76
C LEU A 85 -2.14 1.70 0.51
N GLY A 86 -2.41 2.50 1.55
CA GLY A 86 -3.42 3.56 1.55
C GLY A 86 -4.87 3.08 1.69
N ALA A 87 -5.08 1.80 2.08
CA ALA A 87 -6.37 1.26 2.48
C ALA A 87 -6.50 1.25 4.00
N GLU A 88 -7.72 1.42 4.48
CA GLU A 88 -8.05 1.45 5.92
C GLU A 88 -8.54 0.07 6.39
N ARG A 89 -9.22 -0.65 5.51
CA ARG A 89 -9.79 -1.97 5.79
C ARG A 89 -9.22 -3.03 4.84
N PRO A 90 -9.19 -4.30 5.24
CA PRO A 90 -8.62 -5.38 4.44
C PRO A 90 -9.22 -5.53 3.04
N GLY A 91 -10.52 -5.23 2.89
CA GLY A 91 -11.22 -5.31 1.62
C GLY A 91 -11.07 -4.10 0.72
N ASP A 92 -10.63 -2.96 1.24
CA ASP A 92 -10.49 -1.75 0.42
C ASP A 92 -9.35 -1.90 -0.61
N PRO A 93 -9.54 -1.42 -1.85
CA PRO A 93 -8.54 -1.49 -2.92
C PRO A 93 -7.21 -0.81 -2.56
N GLY A 94 -7.25 0.23 -1.73
CA GLY A 94 -6.12 1.11 -1.45
C GLY A 94 -5.83 2.07 -2.61
N LYS A 95 -4.61 2.60 -2.62
CA LYS A 95 -4.14 3.50 -3.67
C LYS A 95 -3.41 2.72 -4.76
N TYR A 96 -3.46 3.26 -5.97
CA TYR A 96 -2.75 2.71 -7.12
C TYR A 96 -1.46 3.48 -7.35
N PHE A 97 -0.43 2.78 -7.81
CA PHE A 97 0.88 3.35 -8.08
C PHE A 97 1.42 2.79 -9.38
N SER A 98 2.10 3.62 -10.18
CA SER A 98 3.01 3.08 -11.20
C SER A 98 4.26 2.53 -10.53
N TRP A 99 4.88 1.55 -11.12
CA TRP A 99 6.06 0.90 -10.54
C TRP A 99 7.25 1.86 -10.40
N GLY A 100 7.79 1.99 -9.19
CA GLY A 100 8.86 2.95 -8.88
C GLY A 100 8.39 4.39 -8.67
N GLU A 101 7.09 4.62 -8.55
CA GLU A 101 6.53 5.92 -8.16
C GLU A 101 5.88 5.83 -6.77
N THR A 102 6.01 6.89 -6.00
CA THR A 102 5.58 6.93 -4.60
C THR A 102 4.36 7.81 -4.35
N VAL A 103 3.83 8.42 -5.41
CA VAL A 103 2.65 9.29 -5.38
C VAL A 103 1.58 8.75 -6.32
N PRO A 104 0.36 8.52 -5.84
CA PRO A 104 -0.78 8.20 -6.70
C PRO A 104 -1.09 9.33 -7.67
N LYS A 105 -1.65 8.99 -8.82
CA LYS A 105 -2.01 9.96 -9.86
C LYS A 105 -3.36 9.61 -10.49
N GLU A 106 -3.93 10.51 -11.30
CA GLU A 106 -5.20 10.28 -11.96
C GLU A 106 -5.06 9.48 -13.25
N GLN A 107 -3.93 9.63 -13.95
CA GLN A 107 -3.68 8.98 -15.24
C GLN A 107 -2.41 8.13 -15.16
N TYR A 108 -2.53 6.87 -15.56
CA TYR A 108 -1.48 5.85 -15.53
C TYR A 108 -1.11 5.46 -16.95
N THR A 109 -0.37 6.34 -17.62
CA THR A 109 0.06 6.20 -19.01
C THR A 109 1.57 6.29 -19.12
N ALA A 110 2.14 5.89 -20.26
CA ALA A 110 3.54 6.06 -20.52
C ALA A 110 3.97 7.54 -20.41
N PHE A 111 3.12 8.47 -20.87
CA PHE A 111 3.41 9.91 -20.85
C PHE A 111 3.44 10.53 -19.45
N THR A 112 2.78 9.92 -18.49
CA THR A 112 2.78 10.35 -17.10
C THR A 112 3.78 9.59 -16.22
N TYR A 113 4.51 8.61 -16.80
CA TYR A 113 5.42 7.77 -16.06
C TYR A 113 6.79 8.43 -15.88
N ARG A 114 7.22 8.58 -14.64
CA ARG A 114 8.43 9.29 -14.22
C ARG A 114 9.74 8.72 -14.81
N HIS A 115 9.83 7.41 -14.99
CA HIS A 115 11.04 6.74 -15.42
C HIS A 115 11.04 6.39 -16.91
N TRP A 116 10.30 7.14 -17.70
CA TRP A 116 10.17 6.94 -19.14
C TRP A 116 10.19 8.28 -19.87
N MET A 117 10.76 8.28 -21.06
CA MET A 117 10.73 9.41 -21.97
C MET A 117 10.63 8.93 -23.42
N SER A 118 10.03 9.74 -24.26
CA SER A 118 9.99 9.53 -25.69
C SER A 118 10.91 10.53 -26.38
N VAL A 119 11.82 10.04 -27.23
CA VAL A 119 12.71 10.86 -28.04
C VAL A 119 12.58 10.36 -29.48
N GLU A 120 12.18 11.26 -30.40
CA GLU A 120 12.01 10.94 -31.82
C GLU A 120 11.14 9.69 -32.09
N GLY A 121 10.13 9.46 -31.24
CA GLY A 121 9.23 8.31 -31.33
C GLY A 121 9.75 7.02 -30.72
N ASN A 122 10.99 6.99 -30.24
CA ASN A 122 11.55 5.86 -29.50
C ASN A 122 11.31 6.02 -27.99
N HIS A 123 11.16 4.90 -27.29
CA HIS A 123 10.87 4.82 -25.86
C HIS A 123 12.13 4.48 -25.09
N HIS A 124 12.44 5.27 -24.08
CA HIS A 124 13.64 5.11 -23.30
C HIS A 124 13.33 5.12 -21.82
N TYR A 125 14.11 4.32 -21.05
CA TYR A 125 14.04 4.27 -19.59
C TYR A 125 15.16 5.08 -18.97
N THR A 126 14.84 5.82 -17.94
CA THR A 126 15.78 6.68 -17.21
C THR A 126 16.26 6.06 -15.91
N LYS A 127 15.65 4.94 -15.48
CA LYS A 127 16.03 4.19 -14.28
C LYS A 127 15.51 2.75 -14.35
N TYR A 128 16.19 1.84 -13.66
CA TYR A 128 15.85 0.41 -13.61
C TYR A 128 15.87 -0.25 -14.99
N TYR A 129 17.06 -0.27 -15.55
CA TYR A 129 17.31 -0.91 -16.83
C TYR A 129 18.50 -1.86 -16.73
N ASP A 130 18.29 -3.16 -16.97
CA ASP A 130 19.33 -4.17 -16.80
C ASP A 130 20.19 -4.41 -18.05
N GLY A 131 19.91 -3.72 -19.15
CA GLY A 131 20.63 -3.86 -20.43
C GLY A 131 20.19 -5.05 -21.28
N HIS A 132 19.11 -5.75 -20.90
CA HIS A 132 18.70 -7.00 -21.58
C HIS A 132 18.26 -6.81 -23.04
N TYR A 133 17.77 -5.61 -23.41
CA TYR A 133 17.21 -5.30 -24.74
C TYR A 133 18.08 -4.39 -25.61
N GLY A 134 19.31 -4.06 -25.17
CA GLY A 134 20.21 -3.14 -25.86
C GLY A 134 20.21 -1.74 -25.27
N ASP A 135 21.32 -1.05 -25.45
CA ASP A 135 21.56 0.23 -24.78
C ASP A 135 20.74 1.38 -25.38
N GLU A 136 20.16 1.19 -26.56
CA GLU A 136 19.29 2.16 -27.23
C GLU A 136 18.00 2.47 -26.46
N TYR A 137 17.57 1.58 -25.56
CA TYR A 137 16.42 1.80 -24.67
C TYR A 137 16.78 2.54 -23.37
N TRP A 138 18.05 2.91 -23.23
CA TRP A 138 18.53 3.64 -22.06
C TRP A 138 18.79 5.11 -22.36
N MET A 139 18.21 6.01 -21.57
CA MET A 139 18.42 7.46 -21.62
C MET A 139 18.65 8.03 -20.23
N GLY A 140 19.23 7.26 -19.34
CA GLY A 140 19.70 7.77 -18.04
C GLY A 140 20.93 8.63 -18.17
N ASN A 141 21.25 9.40 -17.13
CA ASN A 141 22.45 10.22 -17.07
C ASN A 141 23.69 9.34 -16.77
N GLY A 142 24.40 8.90 -17.79
CA GLY A 142 25.63 8.12 -17.65
C GLY A 142 25.48 6.63 -17.97
N GLU A 143 26.24 5.79 -17.26
CA GLU A 143 26.22 4.34 -17.46
C GLU A 143 24.88 3.71 -17.05
N LEU A 144 24.55 2.57 -17.67
CA LEU A 144 23.39 1.74 -17.28
C LEU A 144 23.38 1.46 -15.79
N ASP A 145 22.26 1.71 -15.14
CA ASP A 145 22.15 1.48 -13.69
C ASP A 145 22.11 -0.02 -13.31
N ARG A 146 21.80 -0.90 -14.27
CA ARG A 146 21.69 -2.36 -14.12
C ARG A 146 20.84 -2.83 -12.94
N LYS A 147 19.99 -1.95 -12.42
CA LYS A 147 19.14 -2.24 -11.27
C LYS A 147 17.92 -3.04 -11.71
N LYS A 148 17.68 -4.12 -10.99
CA LYS A 148 16.51 -5.02 -11.21
C LYS A 148 15.47 -4.92 -10.11
N ARG A 149 15.75 -4.16 -9.04
CA ARG A 149 14.89 -3.96 -7.87
C ARG A 149 14.86 -2.49 -7.51
N LEU A 150 13.69 -2.03 -7.02
CA LEU A 150 13.51 -0.65 -6.57
C LEU A 150 14.49 -0.27 -5.46
N ASP A 151 15.02 0.93 -5.55
CA ASP A 151 15.67 1.61 -4.43
C ASP A 151 14.61 2.00 -3.39
N PRO A 152 14.95 2.11 -2.09
CA PRO A 152 14.00 2.51 -1.05
C PRO A 152 13.26 3.83 -1.35
N GLY A 153 13.92 4.80 -1.98
CA GLY A 153 13.30 6.08 -2.33
C GLY A 153 12.25 6.02 -3.45
N ASP A 154 12.17 4.91 -4.18
CA ASP A 154 11.17 4.66 -5.22
C ASP A 154 10.19 3.54 -4.83
N ASP A 155 10.33 2.99 -3.63
CA ASP A 155 9.40 2.05 -3.03
C ASP A 155 8.30 2.81 -2.28
N ALA A 156 7.08 2.79 -2.82
CA ALA A 156 5.97 3.54 -2.23
C ALA A 156 5.62 3.06 -0.80
N ALA A 157 5.77 1.78 -0.51
CA ALA A 157 5.50 1.27 0.83
C ALA A 157 6.56 1.76 1.84
N PHE A 158 7.84 1.77 1.44
CA PHE A 158 8.91 2.32 2.28
C PHE A 158 8.72 3.83 2.53
N VAL A 159 8.43 4.59 1.48
CA VAL A 159 8.28 6.06 1.58
C VAL A 159 7.05 6.47 2.41
N LEU A 160 5.92 5.75 2.27
CA LEU A 160 4.65 6.15 2.89
C LEU A 160 4.43 5.56 4.28
N LEU A 161 5.00 4.37 4.57
CA LEU A 161 4.84 3.70 5.87
C LEU A 161 6.08 3.83 6.77
N GLY A 162 7.23 4.22 6.20
CA GLY A 162 8.47 4.39 6.95
C GLY A 162 9.26 3.09 7.15
N GLU A 163 10.25 3.15 8.04
CA GLU A 163 11.20 2.08 8.28
C GLU A 163 10.54 0.74 8.61
N GLY A 164 11.09 -0.30 8.02
CA GLY A 164 10.64 -1.69 8.19
C GLY A 164 9.60 -2.13 7.17
N TRP A 165 8.83 -1.23 6.56
CA TRP A 165 7.90 -1.55 5.49
C TRP A 165 8.52 -1.36 4.11
N ARG A 166 8.12 -2.20 3.15
CA ARG A 166 8.52 -2.12 1.74
C ARG A 166 7.57 -2.93 0.85
N MET A 167 7.72 -2.80 -0.44
CA MET A 167 7.10 -3.71 -1.38
C MET A 167 7.71 -5.11 -1.27
N PRO A 168 6.93 -6.18 -1.48
CA PRO A 168 7.47 -7.53 -1.54
C PRO A 168 8.40 -7.70 -2.74
N THR A 169 9.43 -8.51 -2.58
CA THR A 169 10.25 -8.97 -3.70
C THR A 169 9.51 -9.99 -4.56
N GLY A 170 10.05 -10.30 -5.74
CA GLY A 170 9.51 -11.37 -6.57
C GLY A 170 9.56 -12.71 -5.88
N GLU A 171 10.64 -13.00 -5.13
CA GLU A 171 10.79 -14.23 -4.36
C GLU A 171 9.76 -14.35 -3.23
N GLU A 172 9.51 -13.27 -2.49
CA GLU A 172 8.50 -13.26 -1.42
C GLU A 172 7.08 -13.39 -1.96
N MET A 173 6.80 -12.77 -3.09
CA MET A 173 5.52 -12.94 -3.78
C MET A 173 5.37 -14.36 -4.35
N GLN A 174 6.46 -14.95 -4.83
CA GLN A 174 6.52 -16.35 -5.23
C GLN A 174 6.22 -17.27 -4.05
N GLU A 175 6.82 -17.00 -2.88
CA GLU A 175 6.57 -17.77 -1.67
C GLU A 175 5.09 -17.70 -1.24
N LEU A 176 4.48 -16.50 -1.29
CA LEU A 176 3.04 -16.36 -1.04
C LEU A 176 2.20 -17.14 -2.05
N ARG A 177 2.53 -17.08 -3.34
CA ARG A 177 1.85 -17.84 -4.39
C ARG A 177 1.95 -19.34 -4.14
N ASP A 178 3.12 -19.84 -3.78
CA ASP A 178 3.34 -21.26 -3.53
C ASP A 178 2.59 -21.72 -2.27
N ALA A 179 2.55 -20.89 -1.24
CA ALA A 179 1.70 -21.10 -0.07
C ALA A 179 0.22 -21.21 -0.45
N MET A 180 -0.27 -20.31 -1.30
CA MET A 180 -1.66 -20.37 -1.79
C MET A 180 -1.97 -21.66 -2.57
N ASN A 181 -0.98 -22.30 -3.17
CA ASN A 181 -1.13 -23.56 -3.89
C ASN A 181 -0.95 -24.80 -2.99
N ASP A 182 -0.42 -24.63 -1.79
CA ASP A 182 -0.28 -25.70 -0.79
C ASP A 182 -1.59 -25.84 0.03
N GLY A 183 -2.52 -26.60 -0.48
CA GLY A 183 -3.81 -26.84 0.17
C GLY A 183 -3.73 -27.63 1.49
N SER A 184 -2.57 -28.17 1.86
CA SER A 184 -2.37 -28.85 3.15
C SER A 184 -2.10 -27.88 4.30
N ARG A 185 -1.47 -26.74 4.02
CA ARG A 185 -1.08 -25.73 5.01
C ARG A 185 -1.91 -24.46 4.95
N TYR A 186 -2.48 -24.15 3.78
CA TYR A 186 -3.27 -22.94 3.54
C TYR A 186 -4.61 -23.26 2.89
N SER A 187 -5.63 -22.55 3.29
CA SER A 187 -6.89 -22.49 2.58
C SER A 187 -7.04 -21.17 1.84
N ARG A 188 -7.68 -21.18 0.71
CA ARG A 188 -7.97 -20.00 -0.09
C ARG A 188 -9.41 -20.03 -0.61
N TYR A 189 -10.05 -18.88 -0.56
CA TYR A 189 -11.43 -18.73 -0.99
C TYR A 189 -11.63 -17.40 -1.70
N TRP A 190 -12.32 -17.43 -2.82
CA TRP A 190 -12.89 -16.22 -3.38
C TRP A 190 -14.08 -15.82 -2.52
N THR A 191 -14.08 -14.61 -1.99
CA THR A 191 -15.11 -14.10 -1.08
C THR A 191 -15.13 -12.59 -1.11
N SER A 192 -15.94 -11.96 -0.28
CA SER A 192 -15.95 -10.49 -0.13
C SER A 192 -15.52 -10.09 1.27
N SER A 193 -14.82 -8.97 1.37
CA SER A 193 -14.52 -8.26 2.61
C SER A 193 -14.79 -6.77 2.39
N ASP A 194 -15.45 -6.14 3.35
CA ASP A 194 -15.74 -4.70 3.33
C ASP A 194 -16.50 -4.22 2.06
N GLY A 195 -17.26 -5.14 1.44
CA GLY A 195 -18.01 -4.87 0.21
C GLY A 195 -17.27 -5.15 -1.09
N HIS A 196 -16.00 -5.52 -1.04
CA HIS A 196 -15.17 -5.80 -2.21
C HIS A 196 -14.87 -7.30 -2.34
N PRO A 197 -15.05 -7.89 -3.53
CA PRO A 197 -14.61 -9.24 -3.83
C PRO A 197 -13.09 -9.37 -3.85
N GLY A 198 -12.61 -10.58 -3.54
CA GLY A 198 -11.17 -10.85 -3.55
C GLY A 198 -10.83 -12.25 -3.06
N LEU A 199 -9.56 -12.46 -2.86
CA LEU A 199 -8.99 -13.73 -2.43
C LEU A 199 -8.62 -13.68 -0.94
N LYS A 200 -9.28 -14.46 -0.10
CA LYS A 200 -8.90 -14.70 1.28
C LYS A 200 -7.95 -15.89 1.33
N VAL A 201 -6.80 -15.70 1.97
CA VAL A 201 -5.80 -16.75 2.22
C VAL A 201 -5.66 -16.91 3.73
N THR A 202 -5.75 -18.14 4.22
CA THR A 202 -5.66 -18.45 5.65
C THR A 202 -4.65 -19.56 5.89
N ARG A 203 -3.71 -19.34 6.79
CA ARG A 203 -2.81 -20.38 7.32
C ARG A 203 -3.61 -21.29 8.24
N ILE A 204 -3.76 -22.56 7.90
CA ILE A 204 -4.65 -23.50 8.60
C ILE A 204 -4.23 -23.70 10.06
N GLU A 205 -2.94 -23.82 10.31
CA GLU A 205 -2.37 -24.08 11.64
C GLU A 205 -2.72 -22.99 12.68
N THR A 206 -2.67 -21.72 12.28
CA THR A 206 -2.79 -20.58 13.20
C THR A 206 -4.10 -19.80 13.04
N GLY A 207 -4.80 -19.97 11.92
CA GLY A 207 -5.93 -19.12 11.54
C GLY A 207 -5.54 -17.72 11.03
N ALA A 208 -4.25 -17.38 11.02
CA ALA A 208 -3.78 -16.12 10.46
C ALA A 208 -4.20 -15.98 8.99
N SER A 209 -4.71 -14.82 8.62
CA SER A 209 -5.24 -14.65 7.26
C SER A 209 -5.00 -13.25 6.71
N ILE A 210 -4.82 -13.18 5.40
CA ILE A 210 -4.83 -11.93 4.62
C ILE A 210 -5.97 -11.99 3.60
N PHE A 211 -6.49 -10.83 3.26
CA PHE A 211 -7.46 -10.67 2.19
C PHE A 211 -6.85 -9.78 1.11
N LEU A 212 -6.87 -10.23 -0.13
CA LEU A 212 -6.35 -9.52 -1.30
C LEU A 212 -7.54 -9.11 -2.18
N PRO A 213 -7.97 -7.84 -2.15
CA PRO A 213 -9.06 -7.37 -3.01
C PRO A 213 -8.78 -7.58 -4.50
N ALA A 214 -9.82 -7.87 -5.27
CA ALA A 214 -9.79 -7.82 -6.72
C ALA A 214 -9.90 -6.36 -7.19
N ALA A 215 -8.86 -5.59 -6.92
CA ALA A 215 -8.85 -4.14 -7.08
C ALA A 215 -8.83 -3.68 -8.56
N GLY A 216 -8.70 -4.59 -9.53
CA GLY A 216 -8.53 -4.23 -10.93
C GLY A 216 -7.18 -3.58 -11.19
N ILE A 217 -7.07 -2.89 -12.30
CA ILE A 217 -5.87 -2.18 -12.76
C ILE A 217 -6.24 -0.87 -13.49
N HIS A 218 -5.47 0.18 -13.26
CA HIS A 218 -5.44 1.31 -14.16
C HIS A 218 -4.55 0.99 -15.35
N SER A 219 -5.13 0.91 -16.54
CA SER A 219 -4.42 0.57 -17.76
C SER A 219 -4.84 1.46 -18.93
N CYS A 220 -4.00 1.53 -19.95
CA CYS A 220 -4.28 2.19 -21.22
C CYS A 220 -3.72 1.35 -22.38
N LEU A 221 -4.20 1.60 -23.59
CA LEU A 221 -3.52 1.09 -24.78
C LEU A 221 -2.18 1.81 -24.98
N PRO A 222 -1.23 1.22 -25.69
CA PRO A 222 0.04 1.88 -26.00
C PRO A 222 -0.18 3.25 -26.66
N LEU A 223 0.52 4.29 -26.16
CA LEU A 223 0.47 5.66 -26.68
C LEU A 223 -0.87 6.40 -26.45
N GLU A 224 -1.76 5.90 -25.61
CA GLU A 224 -2.90 6.66 -25.15
C GLU A 224 -2.51 7.61 -24.02
N GLU A 225 -3.13 8.79 -24.00
CA GLU A 225 -2.93 9.84 -22.98
C GLU A 225 -3.81 9.63 -21.74
N THR A 226 -4.80 8.75 -21.85
CA THR A 226 -5.74 8.45 -20.76
C THR A 226 -5.72 6.99 -20.39
N SER A 227 -5.89 6.72 -19.10
CA SER A 227 -6.04 5.38 -18.55
C SER A 227 -7.43 5.19 -17.95
N SER A 228 -7.88 3.95 -17.90
CA SER A 228 -9.12 3.55 -17.25
C SER A 228 -8.87 2.48 -16.19
N LEU A 229 -9.64 2.52 -15.13
CA LEU A 229 -9.69 1.44 -14.15
C LEU A 229 -10.57 0.31 -14.70
N VAL A 230 -9.99 -0.85 -14.93
CA VAL A 230 -10.65 -2.03 -15.50
C VAL A 230 -10.51 -3.24 -14.59
N ASP A 231 -11.30 -4.28 -14.86
CA ASP A 231 -11.28 -5.57 -14.17
C ASP A 231 -11.52 -5.50 -12.65
N VAL A 232 -12.13 -4.41 -12.17
CA VAL A 232 -12.54 -4.27 -10.76
C VAL A 232 -13.48 -5.42 -10.39
N ASP A 233 -13.34 -5.95 -9.18
CA ASP A 233 -14.11 -7.07 -8.63
C ASP A 233 -13.90 -8.43 -9.35
N HIS A 234 -13.02 -8.47 -10.36
CA HIS A 234 -12.71 -9.69 -11.12
C HIS A 234 -11.24 -10.08 -11.06
N VAL A 235 -10.33 -9.11 -11.03
CA VAL A 235 -8.88 -9.35 -11.06
C VAL A 235 -8.19 -8.61 -9.93
N GLY A 236 -7.34 -9.32 -9.17
CA GLY A 236 -6.32 -8.74 -8.30
C GLY A 236 -4.96 -8.81 -9.00
N ARG A 237 -4.28 -7.67 -9.09
CA ARG A 237 -2.92 -7.60 -9.61
C ARG A 237 -2.09 -6.67 -8.72
N TYR A 238 -0.96 -7.18 -8.23
CA TYR A 238 -0.15 -6.54 -7.20
C TYR A 238 1.30 -6.43 -7.60
N TRP A 239 1.89 -5.25 -7.42
CA TRP A 239 3.31 -5.03 -7.69
C TRP A 239 4.22 -5.82 -6.75
N THR A 240 5.35 -6.25 -7.31
CA THR A 240 6.58 -6.55 -6.55
C THR A 240 7.59 -5.42 -6.74
N SER A 241 8.68 -5.43 -5.96
CA SER A 241 9.77 -4.46 -6.11
C SER A 241 10.71 -4.79 -7.28
N ASP A 242 10.50 -5.89 -8.02
CA ASP A 242 11.42 -6.39 -9.03
C ASP A 242 10.96 -6.12 -10.46
N LEU A 243 11.91 -5.83 -11.34
CA LEU A 243 11.69 -5.88 -12.79
C LEU A 243 11.28 -7.29 -13.21
N TYR A 244 10.49 -7.35 -14.29
CA TYR A 244 10.20 -8.62 -14.94
C TYR A 244 11.36 -9.01 -15.87
N TYR A 245 11.81 -10.25 -15.74
CA TYR A 245 13.08 -10.71 -16.32
C TYR A 245 13.14 -10.74 -17.85
N THR A 246 11.99 -10.65 -18.55
CA THR A 246 11.95 -10.77 -20.02
C THR A 246 11.97 -9.43 -20.74
N SER A 247 11.67 -8.32 -20.07
CA SER A 247 11.64 -7.01 -20.72
C SER A 247 11.69 -5.87 -19.71
N PRO A 248 12.50 -4.83 -19.95
CA PRO A 248 12.58 -3.65 -19.09
C PRO A 248 11.31 -2.82 -19.07
N GLN A 249 10.37 -3.08 -20.00
CA GLN A 249 9.07 -2.41 -20.04
C GLN A 249 8.15 -2.90 -18.93
N PHE A 250 8.44 -4.05 -18.32
CA PHE A 250 7.57 -4.69 -17.35
C PHE A 250 8.22 -4.80 -15.98
N ALA A 251 7.38 -4.71 -14.95
CA ALA A 251 7.73 -5.11 -13.61
C ALA A 251 6.90 -6.33 -13.19
N SER A 252 7.45 -7.11 -12.26
CA SER A 252 6.83 -8.35 -11.81
C SER A 252 5.59 -8.09 -10.95
N THR A 253 4.54 -8.87 -11.20
CA THR A 253 3.27 -8.78 -10.47
C THR A 253 2.75 -10.16 -10.10
N LEU A 254 2.05 -10.26 -8.98
CA LEU A 254 1.14 -11.37 -8.72
C LEU A 254 -0.21 -11.06 -9.35
N GLN A 255 -0.77 -12.02 -10.09
CA GLN A 255 -2.13 -11.92 -10.64
C GLN A 255 -2.99 -13.10 -10.21
N PHE A 256 -4.25 -12.83 -9.88
CA PHE A 256 -5.31 -13.79 -9.64
C PHE A 256 -6.65 -13.21 -10.10
N GLY A 257 -7.65 -14.03 -10.23
CA GLY A 257 -9.00 -13.57 -10.62
C GLY A 257 -9.99 -14.70 -10.83
N ILE A 258 -11.20 -14.33 -11.19
CA ILE A 258 -12.24 -15.27 -11.59
C ILE A 258 -12.46 -15.19 -13.11
N ASP A 259 -12.92 -16.30 -13.67
CA ASP A 259 -13.35 -16.33 -15.06
C ASP A 259 -14.82 -15.88 -15.21
N LYS A 260 -15.33 -15.88 -16.43
CA LYS A 260 -16.72 -15.53 -16.74
C LYS A 260 -17.76 -16.40 -16.04
N ASP A 261 -17.37 -17.57 -15.58
CA ASP A 261 -18.24 -18.51 -14.87
C ASP A 261 -18.09 -18.37 -13.33
N GLY A 262 -17.34 -17.37 -12.87
CA GLY A 262 -17.07 -17.08 -11.46
C GLY A 262 -16.11 -18.06 -10.79
N GLN A 263 -15.39 -18.88 -11.58
CA GLN A 263 -14.43 -19.82 -11.04
C GLN A 263 -13.07 -19.14 -10.87
N LEU A 264 -12.44 -19.39 -9.73
CA LEU A 264 -11.10 -18.86 -9.45
C LEU A 264 -10.10 -19.39 -10.48
N ARG A 265 -9.51 -18.49 -11.26
CA ARG A 265 -8.45 -18.82 -12.22
C ARG A 265 -7.16 -19.12 -11.50
N LEU A 266 -6.68 -20.33 -11.74
CA LEU A 266 -5.41 -20.84 -11.28
C LEU A 266 -4.65 -21.42 -12.47
N PRO A 267 -3.32 -21.37 -12.45
CA PRO A 267 -2.45 -20.95 -11.36
C PRO A 267 -2.45 -19.44 -11.16
N LEU A 268 -2.19 -19.02 -9.91
CA LEU A 268 -1.75 -17.68 -9.59
C LEU A 268 -0.44 -17.43 -10.33
N VAL A 269 -0.39 -16.40 -11.15
CA VAL A 269 0.75 -16.19 -12.06
C VAL A 269 1.60 -15.02 -11.54
N LEU A 270 2.91 -15.22 -11.49
CA LEU A 270 3.85 -14.10 -11.50
C LEU A 270 4.09 -13.73 -12.96
N ASP A 271 3.68 -12.53 -13.34
CA ASP A 271 3.71 -12.06 -14.72
C ASP A 271 4.28 -10.64 -14.81
N GLY A 272 4.60 -10.21 -16.02
CA GLY A 272 5.06 -8.85 -16.30
C GLY A 272 3.91 -7.92 -16.62
N THR A 273 3.89 -6.76 -15.97
CA THR A 273 2.92 -5.69 -16.23
C THR A 273 3.65 -4.40 -16.58
N SER A 274 3.13 -3.64 -17.54
CA SER A 274 3.71 -2.35 -17.97
C SER A 274 3.92 -1.44 -16.75
N ARG A 275 5.15 -0.96 -16.57
CA ARG A 275 5.60 -0.22 -15.38
C ARG A 275 4.77 1.03 -15.10
N TYR A 276 4.19 1.64 -16.13
CA TYR A 276 3.36 2.84 -16.02
C TYR A 276 1.91 2.58 -15.64
N PHE A 277 1.46 1.33 -15.63
CA PHE A 277 0.11 1.00 -15.15
C PHE A 277 -0.03 1.29 -13.65
N GLY A 278 -1.26 1.56 -13.21
CA GLY A 278 -1.57 1.78 -11.81
C GLY A 278 -2.06 0.50 -11.14
N LEU A 279 -1.29 -0.05 -10.19
CA LEU A 279 -1.66 -1.22 -9.43
C LEU A 279 -1.57 -0.97 -7.92
N PRO A 280 -2.34 -1.70 -7.12
CA PRO A 280 -2.20 -1.71 -5.67
C PRO A 280 -0.88 -2.38 -5.24
N ILE A 281 -0.47 -2.05 -4.02
CA ILE A 281 0.68 -2.63 -3.35
C ILE A 281 0.20 -3.29 -2.07
N ARG A 282 0.63 -4.54 -1.80
CA ARG A 282 0.51 -5.17 -0.50
C ARG A 282 1.87 -5.11 0.18
N PRO A 283 2.06 -4.24 1.18
CA PRO A 283 3.33 -4.10 1.86
C PRO A 283 3.74 -5.34 2.66
N VAL A 284 5.06 -5.47 2.86
CA VAL A 284 5.67 -6.46 3.75
C VAL A 284 6.67 -5.79 4.68
N LYS A 285 7.00 -6.48 5.79
CA LYS A 285 8.12 -6.11 6.65
C LYS A 285 8.89 -7.35 7.13
N ALA A 286 10.14 -7.17 7.49
CA ALA A 286 10.95 -8.24 8.08
C ALA A 286 10.31 -8.75 9.38
N LYS A 287 10.55 -10.03 9.68
CA LYS A 287 10.21 -10.65 10.97
C LYS A 287 11.10 -10.16 12.08
#